data_1fcf49713ce379ae0dbeab0f92d7dfcc
#
_entry.id   1fcf49713ce379ae0dbeab0f92d7dfcc
#
_cell.length_a   1.000
_cell.length_b   1.000
_cell.length_c   1.000
_cell.angle_alpha   90.00
_cell.angle_beta   90.00
_cell.angle_gamma   90.00
#
_symmetry.space_group_name_H-M   'P 1'
#
loop_
_entity.id
_entity.type
_entity.pdbx_description
1 polymer ?
#
loop_
_entity_poly.entity_id
_entity_poly.type
_entity_poly.pdbx_seq_one_letter_code
_entity_poly.pdbx_strand_id
1 'polypeptide(L)'
;AGVATCESLVRRWGGRRAEEGDGLVQVGGHLTEHVTFILPRLPLVRSGEPSHGTVWLSLDTDDICHLPSKSGHPTRSKRPEHDDTYRMSEKLASAWKAFLRWRDGAGKGIPVTLFVVAEQLDDPRFADHLRQLLDSDSAVTIASHGNRHRCWSAWPADPFGLQTDLSLSLRRLAEFAGDSFRPWFRAPGGYAAPWMAAPLAAAGVSLDSSVNPSWLTRRKAGPNRNWTSVSEAVRSEGLVERQWLTAHSLPVTGPALRIPLLSILARHSWKRATKGMSCASEMTLMSPEQPVDSLYWHLLDHARRGASWSPPLHPTLESA
;
A
#
# COMPACT_ATOMS: atom_id res chain seq x y z
N ALA A 1 13.40 11.36 -33.08
CA ALA A 1 14.44 10.97 -32.15
C ALA A 1 14.96 12.24 -31.48
N GLY A 2 14.46 12.57 -30.31
CA GLY A 2 14.88 13.73 -29.53
C GLY A 2 15.11 13.27 -28.09
N VAL A 3 16.37 13.32 -27.67
CA VAL A 3 16.78 13.05 -26.28
C VAL A 3 16.43 14.30 -25.47
N ALA A 4 15.46 14.21 -24.58
CA ALA A 4 15.18 15.25 -23.61
C ALA A 4 16.22 15.15 -22.47
N THR A 5 17.05 16.19 -22.34
CA THR A 5 18.06 16.31 -21.30
C THR A 5 17.45 16.60 -19.95
N CYS A 6 18.07 16.12 -18.89
CA CYS A 6 17.65 16.13 -17.49
C CYS A 6 17.42 17.53 -16.86
N GLU A 7 17.72 18.60 -17.57
CA GLU A 7 17.58 20.00 -17.07
C GLU A 7 16.14 20.51 -16.97
N SER A 8 15.20 19.90 -17.68
CA SER A 8 13.81 20.37 -17.70
C SER A 8 13.00 19.99 -16.45
N LEU A 9 13.49 19.06 -15.64
CA LEU A 9 12.80 18.57 -14.44
C LEU A 9 13.12 19.36 -13.16
N VAL A 10 14.24 20.08 -13.12
CA VAL A 10 14.67 20.80 -11.92
C VAL A 10 14.01 22.19 -11.81
N ARG A 11 13.63 22.82 -12.92
CA ARG A 11 13.04 24.19 -12.91
C ARG A 11 11.57 24.29 -12.51
N ARG A 12 10.86 23.21 -12.30
CA ARG A 12 9.43 23.23 -11.97
C ARG A 12 9.09 23.16 -10.48
N TRP A 13 10.09 23.09 -9.60
CA TRP A 13 9.87 22.88 -8.16
C TRP A 13 10.57 23.88 -7.22
N GLY A 14 11.13 24.97 -7.74
CA GLY A 14 11.83 25.95 -6.94
C GLY A 14 11.29 27.37 -7.13
N GLY A 15 10.26 27.73 -6.42
CA GLY A 15 9.70 29.09 -6.36
C GLY A 15 9.32 29.48 -4.95
N ARG A 16 10.29 30.01 -4.17
CA ARG A 16 10.12 31.16 -3.26
C ARG A 16 11.47 31.70 -2.83
N ARG A 17 11.60 33.04 -3.00
CA ARG A 17 12.76 33.87 -2.73
C ARG A 17 13.13 33.89 -1.24
N ALA A 18 14.41 34.01 -0.94
CA ALA A 18 14.92 34.68 0.24
C ALA A 18 15.89 35.77 -0.21
N GLU A 19 15.79 36.92 0.40
CA GLU A 19 16.48 38.17 0.05
C GLU A 19 17.93 38.20 0.52
N GLU A 20 18.69 38.86 -0.27
CA GLU A 20 19.95 39.62 -0.18
C GLU A 20 20.81 39.62 1.09
N GLY A 21 22.11 39.40 0.83
CA GLY A 21 23.22 39.79 1.67
C GLY A 21 24.50 39.79 0.84
N ASP A 22 25.04 41.02 0.59
CA ASP A 22 26.19 41.36 -0.23
C ASP A 22 27.49 40.64 0.12
N GLY A 23 28.30 40.35 -0.89
CA GLY A 23 29.71 39.99 -0.74
C GLY A 23 30.39 39.64 -2.05
N LEU A 24 30.88 40.63 -2.78
CA LEU A 24 31.77 40.46 -3.95
C LEU A 24 33.10 39.81 -3.57
N VAL A 25 33.48 38.73 -4.23
CA VAL A 25 34.90 38.42 -4.57
C VAL A 25 34.98 37.79 -5.94
N GLN A 26 35.70 38.46 -6.82
CA GLN A 26 36.07 38.07 -8.17
C GLN A 26 37.34 37.23 -8.11
N VAL A 27 37.34 35.99 -8.62
CA VAL A 27 38.57 35.30 -9.09
C VAL A 27 38.25 34.45 -10.31
N GLY A 28 38.90 34.77 -11.42
CA GLY A 28 38.84 33.98 -12.65
C GLY A 28 39.70 32.72 -12.57
N GLY A 29 39.28 31.70 -13.28
CA GLY A 29 40.06 30.48 -13.47
C GLY A 29 39.21 29.41 -14.17
N HIS A 30 39.56 29.14 -15.44
CA HIS A 30 39.05 27.97 -16.18
C HIS A 30 39.47 26.68 -15.47
N LEU A 31 38.48 25.91 -14.99
CA LEU A 31 38.68 24.52 -14.61
C LEU A 31 37.47 23.71 -15.11
N THR A 32 37.73 22.86 -16.10
CA THR A 32 36.87 21.77 -16.49
C THR A 32 36.86 20.74 -15.35
N GLU A 33 35.94 20.86 -14.41
CA GLU A 33 35.75 19.84 -13.38
C GLU A 33 34.76 18.77 -13.87
N HIS A 34 35.31 17.57 -14.04
CA HIS A 34 34.51 16.37 -14.07
C HIS A 34 33.77 16.25 -12.72
N VAL A 35 32.47 16.56 -12.70
CA VAL A 35 31.63 16.32 -11.54
C VAL A 35 31.41 14.82 -11.44
N THR A 36 32.29 14.13 -10.74
CA THR A 36 32.04 12.77 -10.24
C THR A 36 31.02 12.90 -9.13
N PHE A 37 29.77 12.49 -9.37
CA PHE A 37 28.79 12.34 -8.34
C PHE A 37 29.27 11.25 -7.37
N ILE A 38 29.99 11.64 -6.33
CA ILE A 38 30.21 10.81 -5.15
C ILE A 38 28.87 10.80 -4.43
N LEU A 39 28.05 9.76 -4.69
CA LEU A 39 26.94 9.45 -3.80
C LEU A 39 27.51 9.33 -2.39
N PRO A 40 27.04 10.13 -1.40
CA PRO A 40 27.48 9.95 -0.03
C PRO A 40 27.32 8.49 0.33
N ARG A 41 28.39 7.84 0.78
CA ARG A 41 28.31 6.51 1.38
C ARG A 41 27.40 6.68 2.60
N LEU A 42 26.10 6.41 2.41
CA LEU A 42 25.19 6.24 3.53
C LEU A 42 25.81 5.17 4.45
N PRO A 43 25.84 5.40 5.77
CA PRO A 43 26.38 4.43 6.69
C PRO A 43 25.72 3.09 6.40
N LEU A 44 26.52 2.10 6.05
CA LEU A 44 26.10 0.70 6.03
C LEU A 44 25.48 0.46 7.41
N VAL A 45 24.15 0.39 7.44
CA VAL A 45 23.48 -0.18 8.61
C VAL A 45 24.17 -1.50 8.81
N ARG A 46 24.82 -1.65 9.98
CA ARG A 46 25.49 -2.86 10.38
C ARG A 46 24.60 -4.02 10.00
N SER A 47 25.17 -4.98 9.32
CA SER A 47 24.61 -6.31 9.16
C SER A 47 24.36 -6.87 10.56
N GLY A 48 23.24 -6.49 11.15
CA GLY A 48 22.66 -7.19 12.27
C GLY A 48 22.36 -8.60 11.78
N GLU A 49 22.44 -9.55 12.66
CA GLU A 49 22.05 -10.94 12.48
C GLU A 49 20.71 -11.01 11.72
N PRO A 50 20.44 -12.08 10.92
CA PRO A 50 19.17 -12.24 10.26
C PRO A 50 18.10 -12.03 11.34
N SER A 51 17.34 -10.95 11.21
CA SER A 51 16.21 -10.74 12.09
C SER A 51 15.32 -11.95 11.89
N HIS A 52 15.08 -12.73 12.94
CA HIS A 52 14.04 -13.78 12.95
C HIS A 52 12.68 -13.09 12.92
N GLY A 53 12.46 -12.25 11.93
CA GLY A 53 11.26 -11.52 11.71
C GLY A 53 10.27 -12.35 10.91
N THR A 54 9.03 -11.97 11.02
CA THR A 54 7.94 -12.54 10.22
C THR A 54 7.50 -11.54 9.16
N VAL A 55 6.93 -12.07 8.07
CA VAL A 55 6.45 -11.26 6.94
C VAL A 55 4.94 -11.39 6.84
N TRP A 56 4.26 -10.28 6.70
CA TRP A 56 2.84 -10.25 6.37
C TRP A 56 2.64 -9.88 4.92
N LEU A 57 2.05 -10.77 4.15
CA LEU A 57 1.73 -10.57 2.75
C LEU A 57 0.26 -10.21 2.60
N SER A 58 0.00 -9.15 1.86
CA SER A 58 -1.36 -8.70 1.60
C SER A 58 -1.51 -8.10 0.21
N LEU A 59 -2.72 -8.05 -0.29
CA LEU A 59 -3.04 -7.36 -1.54
C LEU A 59 -4.33 -6.57 -1.43
N ASP A 60 -4.40 -5.46 -2.18
CA ASP A 60 -5.58 -4.63 -2.33
C ASP A 60 -6.30 -5.01 -3.62
N THR A 61 -7.62 -5.12 -3.57
CA THR A 61 -8.42 -5.59 -4.71
C THR A 61 -8.88 -4.48 -5.64
N ASP A 62 -8.32 -3.27 -5.49
CA ASP A 62 -8.69 -2.10 -6.31
C ASP A 62 -8.85 -2.42 -7.78
N ASP A 63 -9.93 -1.93 -8.38
CA ASP A 63 -10.14 -1.97 -9.82
C ASP A 63 -9.69 -0.65 -10.49
N ILE A 64 -9.74 -0.61 -11.81
CA ILE A 64 -9.38 0.57 -12.61
C ILE A 64 -10.18 1.80 -12.19
N CYS A 65 -11.48 1.64 -11.89
CA CYS A 65 -12.34 2.74 -11.45
C CYS A 65 -11.88 3.36 -10.11
N HIS A 66 -11.13 2.62 -9.29
CA HIS A 66 -10.57 3.09 -8.03
C HIS A 66 -9.24 3.86 -8.20
N LEU A 67 -8.57 3.73 -9.37
CA LEU A 67 -7.25 4.33 -9.58
C LEU A 67 -7.36 5.85 -9.82
N PRO A 68 -6.55 6.67 -9.13
CA PRO A 68 -6.54 8.12 -9.33
C PRO A 68 -6.23 8.56 -10.76
N SER A 69 -5.51 7.73 -11.52
CA SER A 69 -5.20 7.99 -12.94
C SER A 69 -6.41 7.92 -13.86
N LYS A 70 -7.49 7.25 -13.45
CA LYS A 70 -8.73 7.09 -14.23
C LYS A 70 -9.88 7.89 -13.65
N SER A 71 -9.99 7.93 -12.32
CA SER A 71 -11.04 8.65 -11.59
C SER A 71 -10.61 10.06 -11.13
N GLY A 72 -9.38 10.46 -11.44
CA GLY A 72 -8.79 11.73 -11.02
C GLY A 72 -8.19 11.69 -9.62
N HIS A 73 -7.79 12.87 -9.12
CA HIS A 73 -7.25 12.98 -7.76
C HIS A 73 -8.31 12.49 -6.74
N PRO A 74 -7.93 11.79 -5.65
CA PRO A 74 -8.89 11.23 -4.69
C PRO A 74 -9.93 12.23 -4.16
N THR A 75 -9.55 13.52 -4.03
CA THR A 75 -10.46 14.60 -3.62
C THR A 75 -11.33 15.15 -4.74
N ARG A 76 -11.11 14.72 -5.99
CA ARG A 76 -11.77 15.23 -7.20
C ARG A 76 -12.39 14.11 -8.02
N SER A 77 -12.16 12.87 -7.68
CA SER A 77 -12.79 11.74 -8.36
C SER A 77 -14.27 11.74 -8.01
N LYS A 78 -15.02 12.44 -8.79
CA LYS A 78 -16.45 12.25 -8.84
C LYS A 78 -16.69 11.00 -9.68
N ARG A 79 -17.15 9.90 -9.05
CA ARG A 79 -17.92 8.92 -9.81
C ARG A 79 -19.10 9.66 -10.43
N PRO A 80 -19.48 9.35 -11.64
CA PRO A 80 -20.77 9.79 -12.15
C PRO A 80 -21.83 9.43 -11.10
N GLU A 81 -22.61 10.41 -10.67
CA GLU A 81 -23.61 10.26 -9.59
C GLU A 81 -24.69 9.20 -9.89
N HIS A 82 -24.68 8.62 -11.10
CA HIS A 82 -25.69 7.71 -11.60
C HIS A 82 -25.24 6.24 -11.80
N ASP A 83 -23.99 5.91 -11.50
CA ASP A 83 -23.54 4.50 -11.57
C ASP A 83 -23.38 3.95 -10.16
N ASP A 84 -24.51 3.64 -9.53
CA ASP A 84 -24.57 3.12 -8.16
C ASP A 84 -24.10 1.66 -8.07
N THR A 85 -23.89 0.98 -9.18
CA THR A 85 -23.54 -0.43 -9.20
C THR A 85 -22.09 -0.62 -9.71
N TYR A 86 -21.22 -1.16 -8.86
CA TYR A 86 -19.87 -1.57 -9.27
C TYR A 86 -19.96 -2.64 -10.37
N ARG A 87 -19.07 -2.53 -11.37
CA ARG A 87 -18.84 -3.55 -12.38
C ARG A 87 -17.36 -3.84 -12.53
N MET A 88 -16.98 -5.11 -12.40
CA MET A 88 -15.61 -5.56 -12.54
C MET A 88 -15.08 -5.30 -13.95
N SER A 89 -13.94 -4.62 -14.05
CA SER A 89 -13.28 -4.39 -15.33
C SER A 89 -12.68 -5.68 -15.91
N GLU A 90 -12.58 -5.76 -17.24
CA GLU A 90 -11.91 -6.89 -17.91
C GLU A 90 -10.43 -7.03 -17.49
N LYS A 91 -9.80 -5.91 -17.12
CA LYS A 91 -8.44 -5.94 -16.61
C LYS A 91 -8.36 -6.60 -15.25
N LEU A 92 -9.31 -6.34 -14.34
CA LEU A 92 -9.37 -7.00 -13.05
C LEU A 92 -9.73 -8.47 -13.22
N ALA A 93 -10.65 -8.82 -14.14
CA ALA A 93 -10.97 -10.21 -14.48
C ALA A 93 -9.71 -10.98 -14.97
N SER A 94 -8.91 -10.35 -15.82
CA SER A 94 -7.63 -10.92 -16.27
C SER A 94 -6.64 -11.07 -15.10
N ALA A 95 -6.61 -10.09 -14.19
CA ALA A 95 -5.77 -10.13 -13.00
C ALA A 95 -6.17 -11.26 -12.06
N TRP A 96 -7.47 -11.48 -11.84
CA TRP A 96 -7.99 -12.61 -11.06
C TRP A 96 -7.51 -13.96 -11.59
N LYS A 97 -7.69 -14.19 -12.90
CA LYS A 97 -7.23 -15.43 -13.55
C LYS A 97 -5.73 -15.66 -13.38
N ALA A 98 -4.93 -14.59 -13.45
CA ALA A 98 -3.48 -14.70 -13.25
C ALA A 98 -3.10 -14.89 -11.76
N PHE A 99 -3.82 -14.28 -10.84
CA PHE A 99 -3.65 -14.45 -9.42
C PHE A 99 -3.98 -15.88 -8.99
N LEU A 100 -5.10 -16.45 -9.44
CA LEU A 100 -5.47 -17.83 -9.15
C LEU A 100 -4.41 -18.81 -9.67
N ARG A 101 -3.90 -18.64 -10.91
CA ARG A 101 -2.78 -19.44 -11.41
C ARG A 101 -1.52 -19.32 -10.54
N TRP A 102 -1.22 -18.13 -10.02
CA TRP A 102 -0.10 -17.97 -9.10
C TRP A 102 -0.37 -18.70 -7.79
N ARG A 103 -1.59 -18.65 -7.25
CA ARG A 103 -1.99 -19.40 -6.05
C ARG A 103 -1.88 -20.92 -6.24
N ASP A 104 -2.26 -21.43 -7.40
CA ASP A 104 -2.14 -22.87 -7.74
C ASP A 104 -0.69 -23.33 -7.88
N GLY A 105 0.23 -22.41 -8.14
CA GLY A 105 1.66 -22.65 -8.37
C GLY A 105 2.56 -22.09 -7.27
N ALA A 106 3.34 -21.07 -7.62
CA ALA A 106 4.39 -20.50 -6.75
C ALA A 106 3.86 -19.81 -5.47
N GLY A 107 2.58 -19.51 -5.41
CA GLY A 107 1.91 -18.90 -4.24
C GLY A 107 1.12 -19.89 -3.41
N LYS A 108 1.16 -21.19 -3.73
CA LYS A 108 0.37 -22.20 -3.06
C LYS A 108 0.73 -22.30 -1.57
N GLY A 109 -0.30 -22.23 -0.72
CA GLY A 109 -0.14 -22.34 0.73
C GLY A 109 0.52 -21.14 1.42
N ILE A 110 0.95 -20.11 0.69
CA ILE A 110 1.49 -18.88 1.28
C ILE A 110 0.33 -18.07 1.86
N PRO A 111 0.31 -17.74 3.18
CA PRO A 111 -0.73 -16.90 3.76
C PRO A 111 -0.79 -15.51 3.10
N VAL A 112 -1.99 -15.10 2.68
CA VAL A 112 -2.21 -13.79 2.05
C VAL A 112 -3.51 -13.19 2.56
N THR A 113 -3.46 -11.91 2.98
CA THR A 113 -4.65 -11.14 3.32
C THR A 113 -5.10 -10.32 2.12
N LEU A 114 -6.35 -10.46 1.70
CA LEU A 114 -6.98 -9.61 0.69
C LEU A 114 -7.74 -8.47 1.39
N PHE A 115 -7.34 -7.24 1.14
CA PHE A 115 -8.10 -6.06 1.51
C PHE A 115 -9.10 -5.75 0.41
N VAL A 116 -10.36 -6.09 0.66
CA VAL A 116 -11.44 -6.07 -0.34
C VAL A 116 -12.23 -4.78 -0.23
N VAL A 117 -12.49 -4.12 -1.36
CA VAL A 117 -13.47 -3.04 -1.46
C VAL A 117 -14.86 -3.68 -1.50
N ALA A 118 -15.67 -3.49 -0.47
CA ALA A 118 -16.89 -4.29 -0.26
C ALA A 118 -17.95 -4.14 -1.36
N GLU A 119 -18.03 -2.99 -2.06
CA GLU A 119 -18.92 -2.82 -3.22
C GLU A 119 -18.59 -3.76 -4.39
N GLN A 120 -17.37 -4.32 -4.44
CA GLN A 120 -16.99 -5.27 -5.49
C GLN A 120 -17.82 -6.55 -5.42
N LEU A 121 -18.40 -6.88 -4.26
CA LEU A 121 -19.33 -7.99 -4.10
C LEU A 121 -20.67 -7.79 -4.85
N ASP A 122 -20.95 -6.57 -5.34
CA ASP A 122 -22.15 -6.28 -6.16
C ASP A 122 -22.01 -6.81 -7.60
N ASP A 123 -20.79 -7.08 -8.08
CA ASP A 123 -20.56 -7.77 -9.36
C ASP A 123 -20.45 -9.28 -9.12
N PRO A 124 -21.37 -10.09 -9.67
CA PRO A 124 -21.35 -11.54 -9.50
C PRO A 124 -20.03 -12.19 -9.92
N ARG A 125 -19.37 -11.68 -10.96
CA ARG A 125 -18.11 -12.23 -11.45
C ARG A 125 -16.99 -12.04 -10.41
N PHE A 126 -16.96 -10.89 -9.70
CA PHE A 126 -16.01 -10.67 -8.63
C PHE A 126 -16.31 -11.59 -7.44
N ALA A 127 -17.57 -11.65 -7.03
CA ALA A 127 -18.04 -12.50 -5.94
C ALA A 127 -17.72 -13.99 -6.21
N ASP A 128 -17.94 -14.47 -7.43
CA ASP A 128 -17.65 -15.86 -7.83
C ASP A 128 -16.15 -16.17 -7.77
N HIS A 129 -15.28 -15.28 -8.27
CA HIS A 129 -13.83 -15.46 -8.16
C HIS A 129 -13.37 -15.49 -6.70
N LEU A 130 -13.92 -14.61 -5.86
CA LEU A 130 -13.56 -14.57 -4.45
C LEU A 130 -14.04 -15.82 -3.70
N ARG A 131 -15.26 -16.30 -4.00
CA ARG A 131 -15.79 -17.54 -3.41
C ARG A 131 -14.96 -18.74 -3.84
N GLN A 132 -14.67 -18.89 -5.14
CA GLN A 132 -13.77 -19.95 -5.64
C GLN A 132 -12.43 -19.97 -4.91
N LEU A 133 -11.84 -18.80 -4.67
CA LEU A 133 -10.58 -18.70 -3.93
C LEU A 133 -10.74 -19.20 -2.49
N LEU A 134 -11.76 -18.74 -1.78
CA LEU A 134 -12.00 -19.12 -0.39
C LEU A 134 -12.31 -20.62 -0.22
N ASP A 135 -13.04 -21.19 -1.16
CA ASP A 135 -13.37 -22.63 -1.16
C ASP A 135 -12.14 -23.53 -1.42
N SER A 136 -11.14 -23.00 -2.12
CA SER A 136 -9.96 -23.79 -2.54
C SER A 136 -8.69 -23.50 -1.73
N ASP A 137 -8.66 -22.43 -0.93
CA ASP A 137 -7.41 -21.95 -0.31
C ASP A 137 -7.64 -21.38 1.10
N SER A 138 -7.47 -22.22 2.10
CA SER A 138 -7.61 -21.85 3.52
C SER A 138 -6.53 -20.88 4.03
N ALA A 139 -5.46 -20.64 3.27
CA ALA A 139 -4.40 -19.69 3.62
C ALA A 139 -4.75 -18.25 3.23
N VAL A 140 -6.00 -17.99 2.80
CA VAL A 140 -6.48 -16.67 2.43
C VAL A 140 -7.32 -16.07 3.56
N THR A 141 -7.00 -14.82 3.91
CA THR A 141 -7.75 -14.02 4.87
C THR A 141 -8.38 -12.83 4.15
N ILE A 142 -9.61 -12.48 4.50
CA ILE A 142 -10.34 -11.32 3.96
C ILE A 142 -10.39 -10.22 5.00
N ALA A 143 -10.09 -8.99 4.57
CA ALA A 143 -10.14 -7.79 5.37
C ALA A 143 -10.73 -6.61 4.57
N SER A 144 -11.05 -5.50 5.24
CA SER A 144 -11.73 -4.36 4.62
C SER A 144 -10.78 -3.36 3.98
N HIS A 145 -11.05 -2.99 2.72
CA HIS A 145 -10.48 -1.81 2.04
C HIS A 145 -11.53 -0.69 1.89
N GLY A 146 -12.46 -0.58 2.84
CA GLY A 146 -13.61 0.30 2.79
C GLY A 146 -14.77 -0.26 1.94
N ASN A 147 -15.88 0.45 1.96
CA ASN A 147 -17.06 0.03 1.19
C ASN A 147 -16.97 0.48 -0.28
N ARG A 148 -16.62 1.74 -0.52
CA ARG A 148 -16.58 2.36 -1.87
C ARG A 148 -15.20 2.97 -2.23
N HIS A 149 -14.13 2.48 -1.68
CA HIS A 149 -12.76 2.96 -1.91
C HIS A 149 -12.58 4.48 -1.71
N ARG A 150 -13.29 5.09 -0.74
CA ARG A 150 -13.18 6.52 -0.44
C ARG A 150 -11.87 6.82 0.31
N CYS A 151 -11.06 7.73 -0.24
CA CYS A 151 -9.83 8.22 0.40
C CYS A 151 -10.16 9.25 1.49
N TRP A 152 -10.61 8.81 2.65
CA TRP A 152 -11.22 9.62 3.71
C TRP A 152 -10.39 10.83 4.14
N SER A 153 -9.09 10.65 4.41
CA SER A 153 -8.25 11.78 4.88
C SER A 153 -7.89 12.80 3.79
N ALA A 154 -8.27 12.54 2.53
CA ALA A 154 -8.16 13.52 1.46
C ALA A 154 -9.29 14.56 1.45
N TRP A 155 -10.35 14.34 2.27
CA TRP A 155 -11.52 15.17 2.44
C TRP A 155 -11.57 15.79 3.84
N PRO A 156 -12.41 16.79 4.11
CA PRO A 156 -12.71 17.20 5.48
C PRO A 156 -13.08 16.03 6.36
N ALA A 157 -12.74 16.11 7.64
CA ALA A 157 -13.03 15.04 8.59
C ALA A 157 -14.54 14.79 8.68
N ASP A 158 -14.92 13.51 8.53
CA ASP A 158 -16.29 13.03 8.65
C ASP A 158 -16.28 11.70 9.42
N PRO A 159 -16.12 11.74 10.75
CA PRO A 159 -16.04 10.55 11.58
C PRO A 159 -17.28 9.66 11.48
N PHE A 160 -18.46 10.26 11.44
CA PHE A 160 -19.73 9.51 11.36
C PHE A 160 -19.90 8.82 10.01
N GLY A 161 -19.58 9.52 8.91
CA GLY A 161 -19.62 8.94 7.58
C GLY A 161 -18.63 7.78 7.43
N LEU A 162 -17.40 7.92 7.96
CA LEU A 162 -16.41 6.85 7.96
C LEU A 162 -16.90 5.63 8.76
N GLN A 163 -17.39 5.84 9.98
CA GLN A 163 -17.89 4.74 10.82
C GLN A 163 -19.04 3.99 10.15
N THR A 164 -19.98 4.72 9.56
CA THR A 164 -21.13 4.12 8.84
C THR A 164 -20.69 3.31 7.63
N ASP A 165 -19.84 3.87 6.77
CA ASP A 165 -19.30 3.19 5.57
C ASP A 165 -18.52 1.93 5.95
N LEU A 166 -17.70 2.03 6.99
CA LEU A 166 -16.87 0.94 7.45
C LEU A 166 -17.68 -0.17 8.11
N SER A 167 -18.66 0.17 8.96
CA SER A 167 -19.56 -0.82 9.57
C SER A 167 -20.32 -1.62 8.51
N LEU A 168 -20.75 -0.96 7.43
CA LEU A 168 -21.35 -1.62 6.28
C LEU A 168 -20.37 -2.56 5.58
N SER A 169 -19.15 -2.09 5.32
CA SER A 169 -18.09 -2.88 4.69
C SER A 169 -17.77 -4.14 5.49
N LEU A 170 -17.51 -3.99 6.79
CA LEU A 170 -17.15 -5.10 7.67
C LEU A 170 -18.25 -6.16 7.72
N ARG A 171 -19.52 -5.72 7.87
CA ARG A 171 -20.66 -6.63 7.87
C ARG A 171 -20.78 -7.42 6.58
N ARG A 172 -20.73 -6.74 5.41
CA ARG A 172 -20.83 -7.39 4.09
C ARG A 172 -19.72 -8.42 3.88
N LEU A 173 -18.49 -8.08 4.27
CA LEU A 173 -17.34 -8.98 4.11
C LEU A 173 -17.40 -10.14 5.10
N ALA A 174 -17.86 -9.92 6.34
CA ALA A 174 -18.06 -11.00 7.31
C ALA A 174 -19.14 -11.99 6.85
N GLU A 175 -20.28 -11.50 6.37
CA GLU A 175 -21.36 -12.32 5.82
C GLU A 175 -20.90 -13.14 4.60
N PHE A 176 -20.03 -12.56 3.76
CA PHE A 176 -19.54 -13.24 2.57
C PHE A 176 -18.44 -14.27 2.85
N ALA A 177 -17.45 -13.93 3.68
CA ALA A 177 -16.22 -14.70 3.85
C ALA A 177 -16.20 -15.60 5.10
N GLY A 178 -17.20 -15.48 6.01
CA GLY A 178 -17.31 -16.31 7.21
C GLY A 178 -16.01 -16.37 8.01
N ASP A 179 -15.52 -17.57 8.28
CA ASP A 179 -14.32 -17.82 9.11
C ASP A 179 -13.03 -17.25 8.52
N SER A 180 -12.99 -16.95 7.22
CA SER A 180 -11.84 -16.31 6.58
C SER A 180 -11.80 -14.80 6.78
N PHE A 181 -12.85 -14.18 7.31
CA PHE A 181 -12.91 -12.75 7.58
C PHE A 181 -12.17 -12.36 8.84
N ARG A 182 -11.47 -11.21 8.79
CA ARG A 182 -10.94 -10.54 9.98
C ARG A 182 -11.31 -9.05 9.94
N PRO A 183 -11.69 -8.45 11.08
CA PRO A 183 -12.06 -7.04 11.17
C PRO A 183 -10.81 -6.15 11.12
N TRP A 184 -10.00 -6.32 10.08
CA TRP A 184 -8.84 -5.52 9.80
C TRP A 184 -9.16 -4.52 8.71
N PHE A 185 -8.45 -3.39 8.72
CA PHE A 185 -8.69 -2.31 7.80
C PHE A 185 -7.41 -1.82 7.14
N ARG A 186 -7.53 -1.41 5.90
CA ARG A 186 -6.54 -0.61 5.17
C ARG A 186 -7.23 0.54 4.48
N ALA A 187 -6.73 1.77 4.72
CA ALA A 187 -7.31 2.96 4.12
C ALA A 187 -7.09 3.00 2.60
N PRO A 188 -8.15 3.23 1.81
CA PRO A 188 -8.08 3.40 0.37
C PRO A 188 -7.01 4.39 -0.06
N GLY A 189 -6.16 3.97 -0.99
CA GLY A 189 -5.04 4.76 -1.49
C GLY A 189 -4.01 5.14 -0.43
N GLY A 190 -4.05 4.57 0.78
CA GLY A 190 -3.19 4.91 1.91
C GLY A 190 -3.46 6.31 2.47
N TYR A 191 -4.69 6.81 2.38
CA TYR A 191 -5.12 8.10 2.97
C TYR A 191 -5.66 7.88 4.38
N ALA A 192 -4.80 8.04 5.39
CA ALA A 192 -5.15 7.91 6.79
C ALA A 192 -4.84 9.21 7.57
N ALA A 193 -5.60 9.48 8.63
CA ALA A 193 -5.41 10.64 9.48
C ALA A 193 -5.72 10.28 10.94
N PRO A 194 -5.18 11.02 11.93
CA PRO A 194 -5.42 10.72 13.35
C PRO A 194 -6.90 10.66 13.73
N TRP A 195 -7.74 11.52 13.15
CA TRP A 195 -9.18 11.55 13.42
C TRP A 195 -9.93 10.28 13.01
N MET A 196 -9.32 9.43 12.17
CA MET A 196 -9.94 8.17 11.72
C MET A 196 -9.88 7.08 12.80
N ALA A 197 -8.96 7.16 13.76
CA ALA A 197 -8.72 6.10 14.72
C ALA A 197 -9.97 5.74 15.57
N ALA A 198 -10.62 6.73 16.19
CA ALA A 198 -11.82 6.48 16.98
C ALA A 198 -12.99 5.90 16.16
N PRO A 199 -13.33 6.39 14.94
CA PRO A 199 -14.29 5.73 14.05
C PRO A 199 -13.93 4.30 13.68
N LEU A 200 -12.64 3.98 13.46
CA LEU A 200 -12.18 2.62 13.18
C LEU A 200 -12.48 1.69 14.38
N ALA A 201 -12.09 2.11 15.60
CA ALA A 201 -12.37 1.36 16.82
C ALA A 201 -13.87 1.18 17.05
N ALA A 202 -14.65 2.25 16.91
CA ALA A 202 -16.10 2.23 17.07
C ALA A 202 -16.83 1.34 16.05
N ALA A 203 -16.26 1.13 14.86
CA ALA A 203 -16.76 0.20 13.87
C ALA A 203 -16.36 -1.27 14.15
N GLY A 204 -15.50 -1.52 15.14
CA GLY A 204 -15.06 -2.86 15.52
C GLY A 204 -13.79 -3.32 14.78
N VAL A 205 -13.03 -2.43 14.17
CA VAL A 205 -11.70 -2.76 13.62
C VAL A 205 -10.77 -3.16 14.76
N SER A 206 -9.96 -4.18 14.55
CA SER A 206 -8.95 -4.64 15.53
C SER A 206 -7.51 -4.36 15.07
N LEU A 207 -7.28 -4.27 13.75
CA LEU A 207 -5.97 -3.98 13.17
C LEU A 207 -6.11 -2.99 12.02
N ASP A 208 -5.25 -1.96 12.03
CA ASP A 208 -5.07 -1.03 10.90
C ASP A 208 -3.75 -1.30 10.18
N SER A 209 -3.76 -1.22 8.86
CA SER A 209 -2.57 -1.31 8.00
C SER A 209 -2.57 -0.20 6.96
N SER A 210 -2.69 1.03 7.42
CA SER A 210 -2.78 2.20 6.53
C SER A 210 -1.51 3.05 6.52
N VAL A 211 -0.65 2.92 7.54
CA VAL A 211 0.50 3.80 7.72
C VAL A 211 1.65 3.40 6.80
N ASN A 212 2.06 4.36 5.98
CA ASN A 212 3.28 4.27 5.17
C ASN A 212 4.29 5.31 5.65
N PRO A 213 5.26 4.96 6.50
CA PRO A 213 6.16 5.92 7.14
C PRO A 213 7.16 6.59 6.18
N SER A 214 6.91 6.53 4.87
CA SER A 214 7.72 7.20 3.86
C SER A 214 7.47 8.71 3.82
N TRP A 215 8.55 9.48 3.64
CA TRP A 215 8.44 10.93 3.47
C TRP A 215 7.68 11.33 2.19
N LEU A 216 7.73 10.50 1.13
CA LEU A 216 7.00 10.75 -0.12
C LEU A 216 5.48 10.71 0.05
N THR A 217 5.00 9.98 1.04
CA THR A 217 3.56 9.76 1.27
C THR A 217 2.97 10.65 2.35
N ARG A 218 3.78 11.50 3.02
CA ARG A 218 3.32 12.34 4.15
C ARG A 218 2.06 13.16 3.87
N ARG A 219 1.82 13.56 2.62
CA ARG A 219 0.60 14.30 2.25
C ARG A 219 -0.69 13.51 2.46
N LYS A 220 -0.59 12.19 2.63
CA LYS A 220 -1.72 11.30 2.87
C LYS A 220 -2.03 11.11 4.36
N ALA A 221 -1.11 11.57 5.24
CA ALA A 221 -1.22 11.45 6.70
C ALA A 221 -2.06 12.58 7.35
N GLY A 222 -3.10 13.03 6.67
CA GLY A 222 -3.98 14.09 7.14
C GLY A 222 -3.35 15.49 7.08
N PRO A 223 -4.01 16.50 7.71
CA PRO A 223 -3.58 17.92 7.62
C PRO A 223 -2.15 18.15 8.13
N ASN A 224 -1.77 17.48 9.21
CA ASN A 224 -0.46 17.62 9.85
C ASN A 224 0.67 16.89 9.12
N ARG A 225 0.35 16.08 8.12
CA ARG A 225 1.32 15.31 7.29
C ARG A 225 2.30 14.49 8.14
N ASN A 226 1.83 13.93 9.25
CA ASN A 226 2.63 13.23 10.24
C ASN A 226 2.13 11.80 10.46
N TRP A 227 2.88 10.82 9.97
CA TRP A 227 2.58 9.41 10.14
C TRP A 227 2.68 8.92 11.59
N THR A 228 3.58 9.52 12.39
CA THR A 228 3.70 9.18 13.81
C THR A 228 2.40 9.49 14.55
N SER A 229 1.81 10.67 14.31
CA SER A 229 0.52 11.02 14.92
C SER A 229 -0.63 10.12 14.49
N VAL A 230 -0.60 9.57 13.27
CA VAL A 230 -1.59 8.56 12.83
C VAL A 230 -1.40 7.27 13.61
N SER A 231 -0.17 6.76 13.70
CA SER A 231 0.13 5.53 14.44
C SER A 231 -0.18 5.67 15.94
N GLU A 232 0.13 6.80 16.55
CA GLU A 232 -0.18 7.08 17.95
C GLU A 232 -1.69 7.09 18.19
N ALA A 233 -2.46 7.75 17.32
CA ALA A 233 -3.91 7.77 17.41
C ALA A 233 -4.52 6.37 17.28
N VAL A 234 -4.05 5.56 16.32
CA VAL A 234 -4.53 4.18 16.13
C VAL A 234 -4.27 3.34 17.39
N ARG A 235 -3.06 3.42 17.95
CA ARG A 235 -2.70 2.68 19.16
C ARG A 235 -3.44 3.17 20.41
N SER A 236 -3.72 4.46 20.53
CA SER A 236 -4.45 5.03 21.68
C SER A 236 -5.90 4.55 21.74
N GLU A 237 -6.48 4.15 20.60
CA GLU A 237 -7.80 3.52 20.52
C GLU A 237 -7.75 1.98 20.72
N GLY A 238 -6.60 1.42 21.06
CA GLY A 238 -6.44 -0.01 21.31
C GLY A 238 -6.33 -0.88 20.05
N LEU A 239 -6.17 -0.29 18.85
CA LEU A 239 -5.97 -1.04 17.63
C LEU A 239 -4.49 -1.41 17.44
N VAL A 240 -4.27 -2.55 16.79
CA VAL A 240 -2.93 -2.92 16.32
C VAL A 240 -2.62 -2.16 15.05
N GLU A 241 -1.46 -1.50 15.00
CA GLU A 241 -0.97 -0.82 13.79
C GLU A 241 0.14 -1.63 13.12
N ARG A 242 -0.04 -1.97 11.84
CA ARG A 242 0.95 -2.67 11.01
C ARG A 242 1.41 -1.80 9.84
N GLN A 243 2.51 -1.09 10.06
CA GLN A 243 3.09 -0.17 9.09
C GLN A 243 3.67 -0.90 7.89
N TRP A 244 3.56 -0.28 6.72
CA TRP A 244 4.14 -0.84 5.49
C TRP A 244 5.67 -0.75 5.51
N LEU A 245 6.32 -1.78 4.97
CA LEU A 245 7.77 -1.78 4.82
C LEU A 245 8.23 -0.59 3.98
N THR A 246 9.26 0.08 4.48
CA THR A 246 10.00 1.13 3.77
C THR A 246 11.48 0.80 3.72
N ALA A 247 12.19 1.30 2.72
CA ALA A 247 13.64 1.23 2.66
C ALA A 247 14.20 2.64 2.52
N HIS A 248 15.10 3.04 3.42
CA HIS A 248 15.65 4.41 3.46
C HIS A 248 14.55 5.50 3.45
N SER A 249 13.46 5.25 4.20
CA SER A 249 12.27 6.10 4.22
C SER A 249 11.58 6.30 2.86
N LEU A 250 11.86 5.43 1.88
CA LEU A 250 11.15 5.36 0.61
C LEU A 250 10.13 4.23 0.61
N PRO A 251 9.00 4.39 -0.10
CA PRO A 251 8.02 3.32 -0.20
C PRO A 251 8.57 2.19 -1.07
N VAL A 252 8.43 0.95 -0.62
CA VAL A 252 8.87 -0.24 -1.38
C VAL A 252 7.75 -1.26 -1.62
N THR A 253 6.50 -0.89 -1.29
CA THR A 253 5.32 -1.73 -1.44
C THR A 253 4.29 -1.06 -2.37
N GLY A 254 3.29 -1.80 -2.81
CA GLY A 254 2.20 -1.30 -3.64
C GLY A 254 2.68 -0.58 -4.90
N PRO A 255 2.32 0.71 -5.11
CA PRO A 255 2.69 1.45 -6.31
C PRO A 255 4.20 1.54 -6.59
N ALA A 256 5.06 1.42 -5.57
CA ALA A 256 6.51 1.42 -5.75
C ALA A 256 6.99 0.28 -6.66
N LEU A 257 6.29 -0.84 -6.69
CA LEU A 257 6.57 -1.98 -7.58
C LEU A 257 6.34 -1.66 -9.07
N ARG A 258 5.70 -0.52 -9.38
CA ARG A 258 5.36 -0.10 -10.76
C ARG A 258 6.21 1.07 -11.24
N ILE A 259 6.70 1.91 -10.33
CA ILE A 259 7.43 3.14 -10.65
C ILE A 259 8.87 2.78 -11.07
N PRO A 260 9.35 3.21 -12.25
CA PRO A 260 10.75 3.01 -12.65
C PRO A 260 11.72 3.48 -11.55
N LEU A 261 12.87 2.85 -11.43
CA LEU A 261 13.88 3.02 -10.39
C LEU A 261 13.42 2.57 -9.00
N LEU A 262 12.28 3.08 -8.48
CA LEU A 262 11.70 2.61 -7.22
C LEU A 262 11.38 1.10 -7.26
N SER A 263 10.95 0.59 -8.39
CA SER A 263 10.65 -0.84 -8.56
C SER A 263 11.89 -1.73 -8.43
N ILE A 264 13.08 -1.22 -8.71
CA ILE A 264 14.34 -1.95 -8.51
C ILE A 264 14.61 -2.05 -7.01
N LEU A 265 14.56 -0.92 -6.29
CA LEU A 265 14.69 -0.90 -4.83
C LEU A 265 13.63 -1.76 -4.16
N ALA A 266 12.36 -1.62 -4.57
CA ALA A 266 11.26 -2.40 -4.03
C ALA A 266 11.48 -3.91 -4.19
N ARG A 267 11.86 -4.38 -5.39
CA ARG A 267 12.14 -5.80 -5.64
C ARG A 267 13.30 -6.33 -4.81
N HIS A 268 14.36 -5.53 -4.66
CA HIS A 268 15.49 -5.89 -3.82
C HIS A 268 15.07 -5.99 -2.36
N SER A 269 14.35 -4.99 -1.86
CA SER A 269 13.85 -4.96 -0.47
C SER A 269 12.91 -6.13 -0.17
N TRP A 270 12.01 -6.49 -1.09
CA TRP A 270 11.11 -7.63 -0.95
C TRP A 270 11.86 -8.95 -0.87
N LYS A 271 12.80 -9.20 -1.79
CA LYS A 271 13.62 -10.41 -1.77
C LYS A 271 14.43 -10.53 -0.48
N ARG A 272 14.94 -9.40 0.04
CA ARG A 272 15.66 -9.38 1.31
C ARG A 272 14.72 -9.65 2.49
N ALA A 273 13.58 -8.98 2.55
CA ALA A 273 12.59 -9.12 3.62
C ALA A 273 11.95 -10.52 3.68
N THR A 274 11.90 -11.24 2.56
CA THR A 274 11.28 -12.57 2.49
C THR A 274 12.29 -13.73 2.48
N LYS A 275 13.61 -13.44 2.53
CA LYS A 275 14.64 -14.47 2.47
C LYS A 275 14.77 -15.25 3.79
N GLY A 276 14.39 -16.53 3.81
CA GLY A 276 14.47 -17.37 5.00
C GLY A 276 13.56 -16.93 6.14
N MET A 277 12.46 -16.22 5.79
CA MET A 277 11.47 -15.74 6.73
C MET A 277 10.24 -16.62 6.70
N SER A 278 9.46 -16.62 7.80
CA SER A 278 8.13 -17.23 7.85
C SER A 278 7.04 -16.19 7.68
N CYS A 279 5.90 -16.61 7.15
CA CYS A 279 4.72 -15.77 7.14
C CYS A 279 4.16 -15.58 8.55
N ALA A 280 3.70 -14.38 8.86
CA ALA A 280 3.13 -14.05 10.16
C ALA A 280 1.79 -14.78 10.37
N SER A 281 1.64 -15.45 11.50
CA SER A 281 0.35 -15.97 11.94
C SER A 281 -0.59 -14.84 12.39
N GLU A 282 -1.88 -15.11 12.51
CA GLU A 282 -2.83 -14.15 13.07
C GLU A 282 -2.44 -13.68 14.47
N MET A 283 -2.01 -14.62 15.33
CA MET A 283 -1.54 -14.30 16.68
C MET A 283 -0.34 -13.34 16.66
N THR A 284 0.61 -13.55 15.73
CA THR A 284 1.75 -12.63 15.53
C THR A 284 1.27 -11.26 15.05
N LEU A 285 0.32 -11.23 14.12
CA LEU A 285 -0.24 -9.96 13.60
C LEU A 285 -0.99 -9.19 14.68
N MET A 286 -1.67 -9.86 15.59
CA MET A 286 -2.42 -9.22 16.68
C MET A 286 -1.57 -8.88 17.90
N SER A 287 -0.28 -9.23 17.93
CA SER A 287 0.66 -8.92 19.02
C SER A 287 1.48 -7.68 18.69
N PRO A 288 1.17 -6.48 19.21
CA PRO A 288 1.81 -5.21 18.82
C PRO A 288 3.34 -5.22 18.96
N GLU A 289 3.85 -5.97 19.93
CA GLU A 289 5.29 -6.05 20.26
C GLU A 289 6.09 -6.92 19.27
N GLN A 290 5.40 -7.74 18.48
CA GLN A 290 6.08 -8.61 17.52
C GLN A 290 6.44 -7.83 16.26
N PRO A 291 7.72 -7.84 15.83
CA PRO A 291 8.11 -7.18 14.60
C PRO A 291 7.56 -7.94 13.38
N VAL A 292 6.91 -7.22 12.47
CA VAL A 292 6.34 -7.77 11.24
C VAL A 292 6.65 -6.84 10.08
N ASP A 293 7.24 -7.38 9.02
CA ASP A 293 7.44 -6.67 7.76
C ASP A 293 6.18 -6.78 6.90
N SER A 294 5.39 -5.70 6.83
CA SER A 294 4.16 -5.66 6.02
C SER A 294 4.48 -5.35 4.56
N LEU A 295 4.20 -6.30 3.68
CA LEU A 295 4.37 -6.21 2.25
C LEU A 295 3.01 -6.28 1.55
N TYR A 296 2.75 -5.37 0.60
CA TYR A 296 1.52 -5.43 -0.17
C TYR A 296 1.72 -5.08 -1.65
N TRP A 297 0.81 -5.60 -2.46
CA TRP A 297 0.66 -5.26 -3.87
C TRP A 297 -0.83 -5.09 -4.23
N HIS A 298 -1.16 -4.86 -5.48
CA HIS A 298 -2.55 -4.79 -5.91
C HIS A 298 -2.88 -6.00 -6.80
N LEU A 299 -4.11 -6.48 -6.72
CA LEU A 299 -4.60 -7.56 -7.57
C LEU A 299 -4.38 -7.25 -9.06
N LEU A 300 -4.59 -6.01 -9.46
CA LEU A 300 -4.31 -5.51 -10.82
C LEU A 300 -2.85 -5.69 -11.28
N ASP A 301 -1.90 -5.90 -10.37
CA ASP A 301 -0.50 -6.15 -10.78
C ASP A 301 -0.37 -7.47 -11.53
N HIS A 302 -1.19 -8.47 -11.22
CA HIS A 302 -1.18 -9.76 -11.90
C HIS A 302 -1.57 -9.67 -13.38
N ALA A 303 -2.29 -8.62 -13.81
CA ALA A 303 -2.58 -8.37 -15.23
C ALA A 303 -1.38 -7.80 -16.02
N ARG A 304 -0.26 -7.49 -15.36
CA ARG A 304 0.92 -6.91 -16.00
C ARG A 304 1.73 -7.98 -16.76
N ARG A 305 2.55 -7.51 -17.72
CA ARG A 305 3.47 -8.39 -18.50
C ARG A 305 2.74 -9.57 -19.16
N GLY A 306 1.58 -9.30 -19.77
CA GLY A 306 0.78 -10.37 -20.35
C GLY A 306 0.26 -11.38 -19.32
N ALA A 307 -0.10 -10.91 -18.13
CA ALA A 307 -0.59 -11.73 -17.01
C ALA A 307 0.43 -12.75 -16.46
N SER A 308 1.73 -12.43 -16.57
CA SER A 308 2.85 -13.24 -16.02
C SER A 308 3.55 -12.59 -14.82
N TRP A 309 3.01 -11.47 -14.30
CA TRP A 309 3.59 -10.82 -13.12
C TRP A 309 3.25 -11.59 -11.85
N SER A 310 4.21 -11.69 -10.95
CA SER A 310 4.04 -12.20 -9.59
C SER A 310 4.78 -11.33 -8.58
N PRO A 311 4.39 -11.36 -7.29
CA PRO A 311 5.10 -10.65 -6.25
C PRO A 311 6.56 -11.14 -6.15
N PRO A 312 7.53 -10.23 -5.93
CA PRO A 312 8.95 -10.58 -5.99
C PRO A 312 9.44 -11.21 -4.68
N LEU A 313 8.81 -12.33 -4.28
CA LEU A 313 9.16 -13.09 -3.09
C LEU A 313 10.49 -13.83 -3.28
N HIS A 314 11.19 -14.12 -2.19
CA HIS A 314 12.34 -15.01 -2.21
C HIS A 314 11.87 -16.46 -2.20
N PRO A 315 12.52 -17.39 -2.94
CA PRO A 315 12.10 -18.79 -2.99
C PRO A 315 12.15 -19.55 -1.65
N THR A 316 12.89 -19.01 -0.66
CA THR A 316 13.01 -19.59 0.70
C THR A 316 12.02 -19.00 1.69
N LEU A 317 11.00 -18.28 1.24
CA LEU A 317 9.91 -17.87 2.11
C LEU A 317 9.11 -19.11 2.51
N GLU A 318 8.94 -19.31 3.79
CA GLU A 318 8.19 -20.43 4.36
C GLU A 318 6.73 -20.04 4.59
N SER A 319 5.82 -20.94 4.23
CA SER A 319 4.44 -20.88 4.72
C SER A 319 4.43 -21.14 6.23
N ALA A 320 3.62 -20.40 6.98
CA ALA A 320 3.50 -20.55 8.43
C ALA A 320 3.00 -21.95 8.81
#